data_969a9832c9936e8fc6863fa850b8a353
#
_entry.id   969a9832c9936e8fc6863fa850b8a353
#
_cell.length_a   1.000
_cell.length_b   1.000
_cell.length_c   1.000
_cell.angle_alpha   90.00
_cell.angle_beta   90.00
_cell.angle_gamma   90.00
#
_symmetry.space_group_name_H-M   'P 1'
#
loop_
_entity.id
_entity.type
_entity.pdbx_description
1 polymer ?
#
loop_
_entity_poly.entity_id
_entity_poly.type
_entity_poly.pdbx_seq_one_letter_code
_entity_poly.pdbx_strand_id
1 'polypeptide(L)'
;MRFALTHLSCACALGRTNGEVLAHARAGSSAGMVPLEGDIPGRRVLFGMVPGDLPPVAEPEFDMRTNRLLLHAVRNMRAELDGFLARHAPDRVAVVLGASNTGIDEAQRHVDAWLETGSKPEGLHFSQIELGTPSDYLKRLLGVKGPAYTVSTATRRSRGRRRRTQSRAWQTGKI
;
A
#
# COMPACT_ATOMS: atom_id res chain seq x y z
N MET A 1 -8.12 -12.58 25.66
CA MET A 1 -8.19 -13.15 24.31
C MET A 1 -6.79 -13.08 23.70
N ARG A 2 -6.29 -14.16 23.09
CA ARG A 2 -4.94 -14.20 22.47
C ARG A 2 -5.13 -14.33 20.97
N PHE A 3 -4.38 -13.54 20.19
CA PHE A 3 -4.30 -13.63 18.75
C PHE A 3 -2.92 -14.14 18.36
N ALA A 4 -2.85 -14.96 17.31
CA ALA A 4 -1.58 -15.41 16.73
C ALA A 4 -1.41 -14.78 15.35
N LEU A 5 -0.23 -14.23 15.07
CA LEU A 5 0.22 -13.90 13.71
C LEU A 5 0.94 -15.11 13.18
N THR A 6 0.35 -15.82 12.24
CA THR A 6 0.86 -17.09 11.73
C THR A 6 1.70 -16.95 10.48
N HIS A 7 1.35 -16.00 9.61
CA HIS A 7 2.04 -15.78 8.34
C HIS A 7 2.21 -14.29 8.09
N LEU A 8 3.29 -13.93 7.41
CA LEU A 8 3.66 -12.55 7.09
C LEU A 8 4.25 -12.49 5.68
N SER A 9 3.80 -11.53 4.90
CA SER A 9 4.46 -11.12 3.65
C SER A 9 4.73 -9.62 3.69
N CYS A 10 5.91 -9.23 3.24
CA CYS A 10 6.32 -7.84 3.17
C CYS A 10 6.90 -7.52 1.78
N ALA A 11 6.45 -6.41 1.20
CA ALA A 11 7.05 -5.81 0.02
C ALA A 11 7.13 -4.30 0.22
N CYS A 12 8.30 -3.72 0.07
CA CYS A 12 8.54 -2.29 0.27
C CYS A 12 9.78 -1.84 -0.52
N ALA A 13 10.25 -0.62 -0.29
CA ALA A 13 11.45 -0.10 -0.94
C ALA A 13 12.72 -0.93 -0.67
N LEU A 14 12.75 -1.72 0.41
CA LEU A 14 13.88 -2.59 0.73
C LEU A 14 13.85 -3.93 -0.02
N GLY A 15 12.74 -4.29 -0.67
CA GLY A 15 12.66 -5.55 -1.40
C GLY A 15 11.23 -6.02 -1.62
N ARG A 16 11.11 -7.10 -2.37
CA ARG A 16 9.84 -7.71 -2.81
C ARG A 16 9.43 -8.93 -1.97
N THR A 17 10.37 -9.48 -1.21
CA THR A 17 10.19 -10.66 -0.38
C THR A 17 10.66 -10.39 1.05
N ASN A 18 10.20 -11.20 2.00
CA ASN A 18 10.64 -11.11 3.39
C ASN A 18 12.16 -11.21 3.54
N GLY A 19 12.79 -12.10 2.75
CA GLY A 19 14.25 -12.30 2.79
C GLY A 19 15.02 -11.07 2.31
N GLU A 20 14.63 -10.49 1.17
CA GLU A 20 15.23 -9.27 0.63
C GLU A 20 15.07 -8.10 1.60
N VAL A 21 13.85 -7.89 2.09
CA VAL A 21 13.54 -6.79 3.03
C VAL A 21 14.40 -6.93 4.28
N LEU A 22 14.53 -8.12 4.85
CA LEU A 22 15.35 -8.36 6.04
C LEU A 22 16.84 -8.14 5.78
N ALA A 23 17.34 -8.64 4.64
CA ALA A 23 18.75 -8.47 4.26
C ALA A 23 19.11 -7.00 4.07
N HIS A 24 18.33 -6.26 3.30
CA HIS A 24 18.55 -4.85 3.04
C HIS A 24 18.35 -3.97 4.28
N ALA A 25 17.38 -4.32 5.14
CA ALA A 25 17.19 -3.61 6.41
C ALA A 25 18.41 -3.77 7.33
N ARG A 26 18.98 -4.99 7.42
CA ARG A 26 20.20 -5.25 8.21
C ARG A 26 21.44 -4.54 7.63
N ALA A 27 21.51 -4.41 6.32
CA ALA A 27 22.59 -3.71 5.63
C ALA A 27 22.44 -2.17 5.67
N GLY A 28 21.33 -1.62 6.19
CA GLY A 28 21.04 -0.19 6.15
C GLY A 28 20.90 0.35 4.72
N SER A 29 20.41 -0.47 3.78
CA SER A 29 20.30 -0.13 2.36
C SER A 29 19.26 0.96 2.12
N SER A 30 19.58 1.91 1.27
CA SER A 30 18.66 2.93 0.74
C SER A 30 18.42 2.78 -0.78
N ALA A 31 18.79 1.65 -1.36
CA ALA A 31 18.73 1.43 -2.82
C ALA A 31 17.33 1.57 -3.43
N GLY A 32 16.28 1.35 -2.62
CA GLY A 32 14.90 1.57 -3.06
C GLY A 32 14.38 3.01 -2.92
N MET A 33 15.24 3.95 -2.51
CA MET A 33 14.90 5.38 -2.49
C MET A 33 15.21 6.00 -3.84
N VAL A 34 14.16 6.31 -4.61
CA VAL A 34 14.25 6.81 -5.98
C VAL A 34 13.95 8.31 -5.98
N PRO A 35 14.81 9.14 -6.60
CA PRO A 35 14.50 10.55 -6.79
C PRO A 35 13.46 10.70 -7.90
N LEU A 36 12.32 11.28 -7.57
CA LEU A 36 11.29 11.67 -8.51
C LEU A 36 11.22 13.19 -8.60
N GLU A 37 11.05 13.72 -9.79
CA GLU A 37 10.56 15.07 -9.97
C GLU A 37 9.09 15.05 -9.63
N GLY A 38 8.79 15.54 -8.44
CA GLY A 38 7.43 15.49 -7.89
C GLY A 38 6.62 16.73 -8.26
N ASP A 39 5.42 16.80 -7.73
CA ASP A 39 4.43 17.88 -7.90
C ASP A 39 4.93 19.26 -7.44
N ILE A 40 6.14 19.33 -6.87
CA ILE A 40 6.77 20.58 -6.46
C ILE A 40 7.79 20.98 -7.53
N PRO A 41 7.50 21.98 -8.37
CA PRO A 41 8.42 22.41 -9.41
C PRO A 41 9.82 22.75 -8.88
N GLY A 42 10.85 22.20 -9.54
CA GLY A 42 12.25 22.42 -9.19
C GLY A 42 12.75 21.70 -7.94
N ARG A 43 11.97 20.78 -7.36
CA ARG A 43 12.40 19.93 -6.25
C ARG A 43 12.39 18.46 -6.59
N ARG A 44 13.53 17.80 -6.41
CA ARG A 44 13.65 16.34 -6.42
C ARG A 44 13.32 15.82 -5.03
N VAL A 45 12.36 14.92 -4.94
CA VAL A 45 11.94 14.28 -3.69
C VAL A 45 12.28 12.80 -3.76
N LEU A 46 12.79 12.24 -2.66
CA LEU A 46 13.10 10.82 -2.57
C LEU A 46 11.85 10.05 -2.15
N PHE A 47 11.46 9.08 -2.96
CA PHE A 47 10.36 8.16 -2.67
C PHE A 47 10.86 6.73 -2.49
N GLY A 48 10.30 6.02 -1.53
CA GLY A 48 10.52 4.58 -1.39
C GLY A 48 9.69 3.82 -2.42
N MET A 49 10.33 3.20 -3.39
CA MET A 49 9.67 2.44 -4.47
C MET A 49 9.90 0.94 -4.27
N VAL A 50 8.84 0.14 -4.37
CA VAL A 50 9.00 -1.32 -4.49
C VAL A 50 9.70 -1.60 -5.81
N PRO A 51 10.84 -2.32 -5.81
CA PRO A 51 11.63 -2.52 -7.02
C PRO A 51 10.94 -3.44 -8.03
N GLY A 52 11.15 -3.16 -9.32
CA GLY A 52 10.64 -3.94 -10.45
C GLY A 52 9.12 -3.85 -10.65
N ASP A 53 8.63 -4.55 -11.68
CA ASP A 53 7.23 -4.48 -12.08
C ASP A 53 6.32 -5.25 -11.13
N LEU A 54 5.16 -4.70 -10.89
CA LEU A 54 4.10 -5.35 -10.13
C LEU A 54 3.21 -6.18 -11.07
N PRO A 55 2.68 -7.33 -10.59
CA PRO A 55 1.78 -8.14 -11.41
C PRO A 55 0.52 -7.35 -11.76
N PRO A 56 0.07 -7.38 -13.03
CA PRO A 56 -1.21 -6.76 -13.39
C PRO A 56 -2.38 -7.50 -12.74
N VAL A 57 -3.44 -6.76 -12.47
CA VAL A 57 -4.74 -7.30 -12.05
C VAL A 57 -5.58 -7.50 -13.31
N ALA A 58 -6.27 -8.65 -13.41
CA ALA A 58 -6.98 -9.02 -14.61
C ALA A 58 -8.24 -8.18 -14.85
N GLU A 59 -8.90 -7.78 -13.78
CA GLU A 59 -10.11 -6.96 -13.83
C GLU A 59 -9.75 -5.49 -13.90
N PRO A 60 -10.09 -4.77 -14.99
CA PRO A 60 -9.67 -3.37 -15.19
C PRO A 60 -10.12 -2.42 -14.07
N GLU A 61 -11.31 -2.64 -13.53
CA GLU A 61 -11.85 -1.83 -12.43
C GLU A 61 -11.09 -1.99 -11.11
N PHE A 62 -10.31 -3.07 -10.98
CA PHE A 62 -9.43 -3.34 -9.84
C PHE A 62 -7.95 -3.11 -10.15
N ASP A 63 -7.57 -2.83 -11.42
CA ASP A 63 -6.18 -2.70 -11.80
C ASP A 63 -5.61 -1.33 -11.41
N MET A 64 -5.21 -1.24 -10.16
CA MET A 64 -4.53 -0.09 -9.57
C MET A 64 -3.30 -0.53 -8.78
N ARG A 65 -2.34 0.36 -8.60
CA ARG A 65 -1.06 0.06 -7.93
C ARG A 65 -1.26 -0.59 -6.56
N THR A 66 -2.21 -0.12 -5.77
CA THR A 66 -2.53 -0.70 -4.45
C THR A 66 -2.89 -2.17 -4.57
N ASN A 67 -3.76 -2.54 -5.50
CA ASN A 67 -4.18 -3.93 -5.69
C ASN A 67 -3.08 -4.79 -6.31
N ARG A 68 -2.24 -4.23 -7.18
CA ARG A 68 -1.05 -4.91 -7.70
C ARG A 68 -0.05 -5.24 -6.59
N LEU A 69 0.15 -4.33 -5.61
CA LEU A 69 0.95 -4.58 -4.41
C LEU A 69 0.35 -5.67 -3.53
N LEU A 70 -0.97 -5.64 -3.31
CA LEU A 70 -1.68 -6.68 -2.56
C LEU A 70 -1.58 -8.04 -3.24
N LEU A 71 -1.78 -8.10 -4.56
CA LEU A 71 -1.62 -9.33 -5.35
C LEU A 71 -0.20 -9.88 -5.21
N HIS A 72 0.81 -9.02 -5.29
CA HIS A 72 2.20 -9.42 -5.11
C HIS A 72 2.44 -10.00 -3.71
N ALA A 73 1.97 -9.31 -2.66
CA ALA A 73 2.11 -9.79 -1.29
C ALA A 73 1.38 -11.13 -1.05
N VAL A 74 0.18 -11.31 -1.62
CA VAL A 74 -0.55 -12.57 -1.56
C VAL A 74 0.20 -13.69 -2.29
N ARG A 75 0.77 -13.42 -3.47
CA ARG A 75 1.57 -14.41 -4.21
C ARG A 75 2.79 -14.89 -3.41
N ASN A 76 3.44 -14.01 -2.66
CA ASN A 76 4.62 -14.35 -1.85
C ASN A 76 4.30 -15.30 -0.68
N MET A 77 3.03 -15.39 -0.26
CA MET A 77 2.59 -16.26 0.84
C MET A 77 1.43 -17.18 0.41
N ARG A 78 1.36 -17.48 -0.89
CA ARG A 78 0.19 -18.19 -1.46
C ARG A 78 0.02 -19.58 -0.85
N ALA A 79 1.08 -20.36 -0.71
CA ALA A 79 1.02 -21.70 -0.18
C ALA A 79 0.51 -21.75 1.26
N GLU A 80 0.98 -20.83 2.09
CA GLU A 80 0.56 -20.69 3.49
C GLU A 80 -0.91 -20.27 3.57
N LEU A 81 -1.32 -19.31 2.72
CA LEU A 81 -2.72 -18.86 2.65
C LEU A 81 -3.64 -19.98 2.19
N ASP A 82 -3.27 -20.73 1.16
CA ASP A 82 -4.08 -21.86 0.69
C ASP A 82 -4.25 -22.90 1.77
N GLY A 83 -3.18 -23.23 2.49
CA GLY A 83 -3.23 -24.13 3.64
C GLY A 83 -4.12 -23.59 4.78
N PHE A 84 -4.15 -22.29 5.01
CA PHE A 84 -5.05 -21.66 5.97
C PHE A 84 -6.51 -21.70 5.49
N LEU A 85 -6.77 -21.26 4.26
CA LEU A 85 -8.12 -21.20 3.68
C LEU A 85 -8.77 -22.57 3.59
N ALA A 86 -8.01 -23.62 3.28
CA ALA A 86 -8.52 -24.99 3.22
C ALA A 86 -9.04 -25.52 4.56
N ARG A 87 -8.61 -24.94 5.69
CA ARG A 87 -9.03 -25.35 7.04
C ARG A 87 -10.20 -24.56 7.59
N HIS A 88 -10.66 -23.51 6.89
CA HIS A 88 -11.71 -22.62 7.37
C HIS A 88 -12.80 -22.45 6.32
N ALA A 89 -14.07 -22.47 6.76
CA ALA A 89 -15.17 -22.14 5.86
C ALA A 89 -15.03 -20.69 5.36
N PRO A 90 -15.35 -20.40 4.10
CA PRO A 90 -15.12 -19.09 3.49
C PRO A 90 -15.79 -17.92 4.21
N ASP A 91 -16.95 -18.16 4.85
CA ASP A 91 -17.70 -17.18 5.65
C ASP A 91 -17.06 -16.89 7.02
N ARG A 92 -16.12 -17.74 7.45
CA ARG A 92 -15.38 -17.58 8.72
C ARG A 92 -14.08 -16.79 8.56
N VAL A 93 -13.73 -16.41 7.34
CA VAL A 93 -12.52 -15.65 7.04
C VAL A 93 -12.89 -14.23 6.66
N ALA A 94 -12.36 -13.27 7.41
CA ALA A 94 -12.54 -11.84 7.18
C ALA A 94 -11.31 -11.22 6.55
N VAL A 95 -11.51 -10.15 5.77
CA VAL A 95 -10.46 -9.28 5.24
C VAL A 95 -10.53 -7.94 5.96
N VAL A 96 -9.45 -7.56 6.60
CA VAL A 96 -9.30 -6.24 7.24
C VAL A 96 -8.05 -5.59 6.69
N LEU A 97 -8.22 -4.50 5.96
CA LEU A 97 -7.14 -3.78 5.31
C LEU A 97 -6.95 -2.40 5.93
N GLY A 98 -5.72 -2.00 6.19
CA GLY A 98 -5.36 -0.63 6.53
C GLY A 98 -4.83 0.09 5.29
N ALA A 99 -5.50 1.14 4.82
CA ALA A 99 -5.03 1.96 3.72
C ALA A 99 -5.42 3.42 3.92
N SER A 100 -4.56 4.33 3.50
CA SER A 100 -4.84 5.77 3.49
C SER A 100 -5.15 6.29 2.09
N ASN A 101 -4.87 5.50 1.08
CA ASN A 101 -5.01 5.83 -0.34
C ASN A 101 -5.33 4.55 -1.13
N THR A 102 -5.92 4.70 -2.32
CA THR A 102 -6.24 3.61 -3.25
C THR A 102 -5.60 3.86 -4.61
N GLY A 103 -6.36 4.02 -5.67
CA GLY A 103 -5.94 4.31 -7.03
C GLY A 103 -6.08 5.79 -7.40
N ILE A 104 -5.89 6.71 -6.46
CA ILE A 104 -6.05 8.17 -6.74
C ILE A 104 -5.10 8.62 -7.84
N ASP A 105 -3.87 8.11 -7.88
CA ASP A 105 -2.89 8.47 -8.89
C ASP A 105 -3.32 8.01 -10.30
N GLU A 106 -3.88 6.82 -10.41
CA GLU A 106 -4.48 6.32 -11.65
C GLU A 106 -5.68 7.16 -12.07
N ALA A 107 -6.58 7.41 -11.12
CA ALA A 107 -7.77 8.22 -11.36
C ALA A 107 -7.42 9.65 -11.78
N GLN A 108 -6.42 10.28 -11.15
CA GLN A 108 -5.97 11.63 -11.48
C GLN A 108 -5.51 11.70 -12.94
N ARG A 109 -4.67 10.77 -13.38
CA ARG A 109 -4.20 10.74 -14.79
C ARG A 109 -5.36 10.60 -15.78
N HIS A 110 -6.37 9.82 -15.46
CA HIS A 110 -7.56 9.70 -16.30
C HIS A 110 -8.40 10.98 -16.31
N VAL A 111 -8.52 11.66 -15.16
CA VAL A 111 -9.23 12.94 -15.07
C VAL A 111 -8.50 14.01 -15.87
N ASP A 112 -7.17 14.08 -15.76
CA ASP A 112 -6.36 15.03 -16.53
C ASP A 112 -6.54 14.80 -18.05
N ALA A 113 -6.46 13.54 -18.50
CA ALA A 113 -6.72 13.17 -19.89
C ALA A 113 -8.16 13.53 -20.33
N TRP A 114 -9.14 13.40 -19.47
CA TRP A 114 -10.52 13.79 -19.75
C TRP A 114 -10.65 15.31 -19.92
N LEU A 115 -10.02 16.08 -19.06
CA LEU A 115 -10.02 17.54 -19.15
C LEU A 115 -9.34 18.04 -20.43
N GLU A 116 -8.29 17.37 -20.88
CA GLU A 116 -7.57 17.70 -22.11
C GLU A 116 -8.35 17.34 -23.38
N THR A 117 -9.00 16.18 -23.41
CA THR A 117 -9.65 15.65 -24.62
C THR A 117 -11.15 15.93 -24.70
N GLY A 118 -11.78 16.33 -23.58
CA GLY A 118 -13.24 16.50 -23.49
C GLY A 118 -14.03 15.19 -23.46
N SER A 119 -13.35 14.03 -23.52
CA SER A 119 -13.97 12.70 -23.55
C SER A 119 -13.54 11.86 -22.37
N LYS A 120 -14.50 11.22 -21.69
CA LYS A 120 -14.22 10.33 -20.56
C LYS A 120 -13.38 9.13 -21.02
N PRO A 121 -12.17 8.89 -20.48
CA PRO A 121 -11.38 7.72 -20.78
C PRO A 121 -12.06 6.42 -20.32
N GLU A 122 -11.94 5.34 -21.09
CA GLU A 122 -12.48 4.02 -20.73
C GLU A 122 -11.87 3.46 -19.43
N GLY A 123 -10.59 3.77 -19.16
CA GLY A 123 -9.88 3.36 -17.94
C GLY A 123 -10.28 4.07 -16.66
N LEU A 124 -11.17 5.07 -16.71
CA LEU A 124 -11.64 5.78 -15.52
C LEU A 124 -12.78 5.02 -14.86
N HIS A 125 -12.47 4.29 -13.79
CA HIS A 125 -13.42 3.58 -12.96
C HIS A 125 -13.58 4.25 -11.60
N PHE A 126 -14.82 4.38 -11.14
CA PHE A 126 -15.10 5.00 -9.81
C PHE A 126 -14.48 4.19 -8.67
N SER A 127 -14.41 2.87 -8.81
CA SER A 127 -13.73 1.96 -7.89
C SER A 127 -12.27 2.35 -7.58
N GLN A 128 -11.58 3.04 -8.49
CA GLN A 128 -10.19 3.47 -8.26
C GLN A 128 -10.05 4.45 -7.09
N ILE A 129 -11.07 5.22 -6.77
CA ILE A 129 -11.08 6.22 -5.69
C ILE A 129 -11.80 5.76 -4.42
N GLU A 130 -12.47 4.61 -4.45
CA GLU A 130 -13.17 4.05 -3.31
C GLU A 130 -12.23 3.33 -2.36
N LEU A 131 -12.21 3.71 -1.09
CA LEU A 131 -11.38 3.07 -0.06
C LEU A 131 -11.73 1.61 0.19
N GLY A 132 -12.96 1.19 -0.10
CA GLY A 132 -13.40 -0.20 0.03
C GLY A 132 -12.84 -1.15 -1.02
N THR A 133 -12.50 -0.65 -2.20
CA THR A 133 -12.11 -1.46 -3.36
C THR A 133 -10.94 -2.42 -3.09
N PRO A 134 -9.86 -2.06 -2.38
CA PRO A 134 -8.79 -3.01 -2.10
C PRO A 134 -9.21 -4.19 -1.22
N SER A 135 -10.11 -3.97 -0.24
CA SER A 135 -10.63 -5.07 0.59
C SER A 135 -11.58 -5.98 -0.19
N ASP A 136 -12.39 -5.42 -1.08
CA ASP A 136 -13.26 -6.19 -1.97
C ASP A 136 -12.46 -7.01 -2.99
N TYR A 137 -11.39 -6.42 -3.54
CA TYR A 137 -10.46 -7.14 -4.40
C TYR A 137 -9.85 -8.35 -3.68
N LEU A 138 -9.31 -8.16 -2.47
CA LEU A 138 -8.75 -9.27 -1.69
C LEU A 138 -9.79 -10.34 -1.36
N LYS A 139 -10.99 -9.94 -1.01
CA LYS A 139 -12.09 -10.86 -0.76
C LYS A 139 -12.37 -11.77 -1.96
N ARG A 140 -12.42 -11.19 -3.17
CA ARG A 140 -12.58 -11.91 -4.43
C ARG A 140 -11.39 -12.82 -4.73
N LEU A 141 -10.17 -12.26 -4.65
CA LEU A 141 -8.92 -12.97 -4.92
C LEU A 141 -8.73 -14.21 -4.04
N LEU A 142 -9.17 -14.15 -2.79
CA LEU A 142 -9.05 -15.23 -1.80
C LEU A 142 -10.28 -16.16 -1.78
N GLY A 143 -11.37 -15.82 -2.49
CA GLY A 143 -12.60 -16.60 -2.51
C GLY A 143 -13.32 -16.64 -1.16
N VAL A 144 -13.10 -15.66 -0.28
CA VAL A 144 -13.69 -15.61 1.06
C VAL A 144 -15.04 -14.88 1.05
N LYS A 145 -15.93 -15.24 1.99
CA LYS A 145 -17.29 -14.71 2.07
C LYS A 145 -17.57 -13.94 3.37
N GLY A 146 -16.65 -13.96 4.32
CA GLY A 146 -16.76 -13.20 5.55
C GLY A 146 -16.69 -11.69 5.33
N PRO A 147 -16.75 -10.88 6.39
CA PRO A 147 -16.65 -9.43 6.29
C PRO A 147 -15.35 -8.97 5.61
N ALA A 148 -15.46 -7.94 4.76
CA ALA A 148 -14.31 -7.28 4.17
C ALA A 148 -14.49 -5.77 4.31
N TYR A 149 -13.48 -5.08 4.85
CA TYR A 149 -13.52 -3.64 4.99
C TYR A 149 -12.11 -3.04 5.08
N THR A 150 -12.01 -1.80 4.65
CA THR A 150 -10.78 -1.02 4.76
C THR A 150 -10.91 -0.01 5.89
N VAL A 151 -9.89 0.04 6.74
CA VAL A 151 -9.77 1.04 7.81
C VAL A 151 -8.82 2.13 7.33
N SER A 152 -9.34 3.35 7.21
CA SER A 152 -8.55 4.54 6.91
C SER A 152 -8.60 5.47 8.13
N THR A 153 -7.71 5.24 9.05
CA THR A 153 -7.48 6.18 10.15
C THR A 153 -6.26 7.01 9.79
N ALA A 154 -6.47 8.23 9.31
CA ALA A 154 -5.40 9.20 9.14
C ALA A 154 -4.52 9.15 10.39
N THR A 155 -3.30 8.71 10.23
CA THR A 155 -2.27 8.48 11.24
C THR A 155 -2.62 9.03 12.63
N ARG A 156 -3.27 8.26 13.47
CA ARG A 156 -3.17 8.51 14.91
C ARG A 156 -1.71 8.35 15.23
N ARG A 157 -0.99 9.46 15.30
CA ARG A 157 0.28 9.48 15.99
C ARG A 157 0.05 8.71 17.28
N SER A 158 0.64 7.52 17.39
CA SER A 158 0.84 6.91 18.68
C SER A 158 1.47 8.02 19.52
N ARG A 159 0.79 8.48 20.54
CA ARG A 159 1.37 9.36 21.55
C ARG A 159 2.40 8.53 22.31
N GLY A 160 3.45 8.12 21.62
CA GLY A 160 4.69 7.74 22.25
C GLY A 160 5.09 8.97 23.05
N ARG A 161 5.17 8.82 24.36
CA ARG A 161 5.72 9.81 25.29
C ARG A 161 6.94 10.45 24.63
N ARG A 162 6.78 11.64 24.05
CA ARG A 162 7.93 12.49 23.73
C ARG A 162 8.62 12.76 25.07
N ARG A 163 9.73 12.08 25.34
CA ARG A 163 10.73 12.63 26.22
C ARG A 163 11.05 14.00 25.63
N ARG A 164 10.71 15.04 26.36
CA ARG A 164 11.16 16.41 26.11
C ARG A 164 12.68 16.41 26.22
N THR A 165 13.37 16.11 25.18
CA THR A 165 14.71 16.67 24.96
C THR A 165 14.45 18.07 24.44
N GLN A 166 14.42 19.01 25.37
CA GLN A 166 14.56 20.43 25.08
C GLN A 166 15.93 20.60 24.44
N SER A 167 16.02 20.60 23.14
CA SER A 167 17.15 21.25 22.47
C SER A 167 16.96 22.77 22.62
N ARG A 168 17.58 23.33 23.61
CA ARG A 168 17.88 24.76 23.71
C ARG A 168 18.88 25.13 22.59
N ALA A 169 18.41 25.35 21.39
CA ALA A 169 19.28 25.76 20.27
C ALA A 169 18.64 26.75 19.29
N TRP A 170 17.56 27.43 19.69
CA TRP A 170 16.97 28.48 18.84
C TRP A 170 16.63 29.73 19.62
N GLN A 171 17.54 30.14 20.53
CA GLN A 171 17.49 31.48 21.13
C GLN A 171 18.90 32.08 21.17
N THR A 172 19.46 32.31 20.03
CA THR A 172 20.43 33.42 19.87
C THR A 172 20.24 33.95 18.45
N GLY A 173 19.29 34.83 18.31
CA GLY A 173 19.30 35.77 17.23
C GLY A 173 20.55 36.64 17.35
N LYS A 174 21.33 36.68 16.27
CA LYS A 174 22.11 37.88 15.88
C LYS A 174 22.57 37.71 14.44
N ILE A 175 22.09 38.63 13.66
CA ILE A 175 22.47 39.17 12.35
C ILE A 175 21.87 38.41 11.18
#